data_53c963af80f3219342cd48cf8a67dc90
#
_entry.id   53c963af80f3219342cd48cf8a67dc90
#
_cell.length_a   1.000
_cell.length_b   1.000
_cell.length_c   1.000
_cell.angle_alpha   90.00
_cell.angle_beta   90.00
_cell.angle_gamma   90.00
#
_symmetry.space_group_name_H-M   'P 1'
#
loop_
_entity.id
_entity.type
_entity.pdbx_description
1 polymer ?
#
loop_
_entity_poly.entity_id
_entity_poly.type
_entity_poly.pdbx_seq_one_letter_code
_entity_poly.pdbx_strand_id
1 'polypeptide(L)'
;THEIMNATAPISSICQAYLSNPQIKGSEYEEGIQAIHDTSKSLTNFVDSYRKLTQLQAPVVEPLPLISFLESIKALYPDLSWHISLPQNATLEADRNMLRQVFINLTKNAIEAHATDIDVRMSQNSHPILLFSNNGAPIPADVAREIFIPFFTTKSSGTGIGLSLSRQMLMMQNIELGLADTSISGYHVTFYLEKQKD
;
A
#
# COMPACT_ATOMS: atom_id res chain seq x y z
N THR A 1 -21.01 -7.62 -4.72
CA THR A 1 -19.58 -8.06 -4.68
C THR A 1 -19.45 -9.57 -4.75
N HIS A 2 -20.17 -10.34 -3.93
CA HIS A 2 -20.11 -11.81 -3.95
C HIS A 2 -20.52 -12.42 -5.28
N GLU A 3 -21.54 -11.88 -5.94
CA GLU A 3 -22.01 -12.36 -7.24
C GLU A 3 -20.95 -12.22 -8.34
N ILE A 4 -20.22 -11.08 -8.35
CA ILE A 4 -19.14 -10.86 -9.33
C ILE A 4 -17.99 -11.82 -9.07
N MET A 5 -17.57 -12.02 -7.83
CA MET A 5 -16.51 -12.99 -7.49
C MET A 5 -16.93 -14.43 -7.84
N ASN A 6 -18.18 -14.80 -7.58
CA ASN A 6 -18.73 -16.10 -7.94
C ASN A 6 -18.79 -16.31 -9.46
N ALA A 7 -18.95 -15.25 -10.24
CA ALA A 7 -18.94 -15.32 -11.70
C ALA A 7 -17.51 -15.36 -12.29
N THR A 8 -16.56 -14.63 -11.70
CA THR A 8 -15.18 -14.54 -12.23
C THR A 8 -14.30 -15.73 -11.87
N ALA A 9 -14.48 -16.34 -10.68
CA ALA A 9 -13.67 -17.45 -10.24
C ALA A 9 -13.75 -18.67 -11.18
N PRO A 10 -14.95 -19.13 -11.62
CA PRO A 10 -15.06 -20.21 -12.62
C PRO A 10 -14.39 -19.86 -13.95
N ILE A 11 -14.52 -18.63 -14.44
CA ILE A 11 -13.90 -18.17 -15.69
C ILE A 11 -12.38 -18.32 -15.60
N SER A 12 -11.78 -17.81 -14.53
CA SER A 12 -10.34 -17.91 -14.30
C SER A 12 -9.86 -19.35 -14.22
N SER A 13 -10.61 -20.23 -13.52
CA SER A 13 -10.28 -21.66 -13.41
C SER A 13 -10.37 -22.39 -14.74
N ILE A 14 -11.38 -22.10 -15.56
CA ILE A 14 -11.55 -22.70 -16.89
C ILE A 14 -10.40 -22.24 -17.80
N CYS A 15 -10.10 -20.95 -17.85
CA CYS A 15 -8.99 -20.42 -18.64
C CYS A 15 -7.66 -21.07 -18.24
N GLN A 16 -7.40 -21.22 -16.95
CA GLN A 16 -6.17 -21.86 -16.44
C GLN A 16 -6.08 -23.32 -16.85
N ALA A 17 -7.20 -24.06 -16.81
CA ALA A 17 -7.26 -25.45 -17.28
C ALA A 17 -6.94 -25.56 -18.79
N TYR A 18 -7.50 -24.67 -19.61
CA TYR A 18 -7.19 -24.62 -21.05
C TYR A 18 -5.74 -24.25 -21.33
N LEU A 19 -5.20 -23.22 -20.66
CA LEU A 19 -3.80 -22.81 -20.81
C LEU A 19 -2.79 -23.89 -20.39
N SER A 20 -3.22 -24.81 -19.52
CA SER A 20 -2.42 -25.98 -19.12
C SER A 20 -2.46 -27.13 -20.14
N ASN A 21 -3.36 -27.06 -21.15
CA ASN A 21 -3.49 -28.09 -22.15
C ASN A 21 -2.43 -27.92 -23.25
N PRO A 22 -1.60 -28.96 -23.54
CA PRO A 22 -0.58 -28.89 -24.57
C PRO A 22 -1.10 -28.58 -25.99
N GLN A 23 -2.37 -28.87 -26.28
CA GLN A 23 -2.99 -28.58 -27.58
C GLN A 23 -3.32 -27.09 -27.77
N ILE A 24 -3.46 -26.35 -26.68
CA ILE A 24 -3.72 -24.88 -26.70
C ILE A 24 -2.41 -24.13 -26.75
N LYS A 25 -1.37 -24.65 -26.13
CA LYS A 25 -0.06 -24.01 -26.07
C LYS A 25 0.55 -23.87 -27.47
N GLY A 26 0.82 -22.60 -27.87
CA GLY A 26 1.29 -22.27 -29.20
C GLY A 26 0.20 -22.25 -30.30
N SER A 27 -1.08 -22.42 -29.94
CA SER A 27 -2.21 -22.30 -30.86
C SER A 27 -2.66 -20.84 -31.00
N GLU A 28 -3.46 -20.54 -32.05
CA GLU A 28 -4.09 -19.24 -32.25
C GLU A 28 -5.05 -18.82 -31.11
N TYR A 29 -5.47 -19.77 -30.28
CA TYR A 29 -6.40 -19.51 -29.16
C TYR A 29 -5.70 -19.14 -27.85
N GLU A 30 -4.39 -19.39 -27.70
CA GLU A 30 -3.65 -19.19 -26.45
C GLU A 30 -3.73 -17.74 -25.98
N GLU A 31 -3.45 -16.78 -26.88
CA GLU A 31 -3.48 -15.34 -26.55
C GLU A 31 -4.88 -14.88 -26.11
N GLY A 32 -5.92 -15.36 -26.79
CA GLY A 32 -7.30 -15.04 -26.44
C GLY A 32 -7.71 -15.57 -25.07
N ILE A 33 -7.35 -16.82 -24.77
CA ILE A 33 -7.63 -17.43 -23.45
C ILE A 33 -6.82 -16.74 -22.35
N GLN A 34 -5.57 -16.39 -22.62
CA GLN A 34 -4.74 -15.63 -21.69
C GLN A 34 -5.34 -14.25 -21.38
N ALA A 35 -5.81 -13.54 -22.41
CA ALA A 35 -6.45 -12.24 -22.24
C ALA A 35 -7.74 -12.33 -21.38
N ILE A 36 -8.56 -13.36 -21.57
CA ILE A 36 -9.76 -13.61 -20.77
C ILE A 36 -9.37 -13.92 -19.32
N HIS A 37 -8.36 -14.77 -19.11
CA HIS A 37 -7.84 -15.10 -17.78
C HIS A 37 -7.37 -13.86 -17.03
N ASP A 38 -6.54 -13.02 -17.67
CA ASP A 38 -5.97 -11.82 -17.07
C ASP A 38 -7.04 -10.77 -16.77
N THR A 39 -8.03 -10.62 -17.67
CA THR A 39 -9.19 -9.74 -17.44
C THR A 39 -10.02 -10.21 -16.26
N SER A 40 -10.32 -11.50 -16.17
CA SER A 40 -11.08 -12.10 -15.07
C SER A 40 -10.35 -11.91 -13.73
N LYS A 41 -9.04 -12.11 -13.71
CA LYS A 41 -8.18 -11.89 -12.54
C LYS A 41 -8.15 -10.41 -12.13
N SER A 42 -8.04 -9.50 -13.10
CA SER A 42 -8.07 -8.05 -12.86
C SER A 42 -9.41 -7.62 -12.26
N LEU A 43 -10.54 -8.14 -12.77
CA LEU A 43 -11.86 -7.86 -12.22
C LEU A 43 -12.02 -8.38 -10.79
N THR A 44 -11.52 -9.58 -10.49
CA THR A 44 -11.53 -10.14 -9.13
C THR A 44 -10.72 -9.25 -8.18
N ASN A 45 -9.53 -8.83 -8.58
CA ASN A 45 -8.68 -7.94 -7.79
C ASN A 45 -9.35 -6.57 -7.56
N PHE A 46 -10.03 -6.03 -8.58
CA PHE A 46 -10.78 -4.77 -8.46
C PHE A 46 -11.91 -4.90 -7.43
N VAL A 47 -12.72 -5.95 -7.51
CA VAL A 47 -13.83 -6.21 -6.59
C VAL A 47 -13.36 -6.40 -5.16
N ASP A 48 -12.27 -7.15 -4.94
CA ASP A 48 -11.65 -7.33 -3.63
C ASP A 48 -11.14 -6.00 -3.05
N SER A 49 -10.58 -5.20 -3.90
CA SER A 49 -10.04 -3.91 -3.57
C SER A 49 -11.15 -2.90 -3.21
N TYR A 50 -12.22 -2.88 -3.97
CA TYR A 50 -13.42 -2.10 -3.66
C TYR A 50 -14.04 -2.51 -2.32
N ARG A 51 -14.10 -3.82 -2.06
CA ARG A 51 -14.58 -4.35 -0.78
C ARG A 51 -13.74 -3.88 0.41
N LYS A 52 -12.41 -3.91 0.27
CA LYS A 52 -11.50 -3.41 1.31
C LYS A 52 -11.70 -1.93 1.62
N LEU A 53 -11.99 -1.11 0.60
CA LEU A 53 -12.29 0.31 0.78
C LEU A 53 -13.64 0.56 1.48
N THR A 54 -14.67 -0.24 1.16
CA THR A 54 -16.06 0.01 1.61
C THR A 54 -16.43 -0.70 2.90
N GLN A 55 -15.65 -1.70 3.34
CA GLN A 55 -15.94 -2.54 4.50
C GLN A 55 -14.89 -2.42 5.62
N LEU A 56 -14.31 -1.23 5.78
CA LEU A 56 -13.44 -0.97 6.93
C LEU A 56 -14.25 -1.05 8.22
N GLN A 57 -13.72 -1.80 9.18
CA GLN A 57 -14.26 -1.85 10.54
C GLN A 57 -13.90 -0.59 11.32
N ALA A 58 -14.65 -0.27 12.36
CA ALA A 58 -14.28 0.80 13.27
C ALA A 58 -12.91 0.51 13.91
N PRO A 59 -11.98 1.50 13.96
CA PRO A 59 -10.66 1.30 14.54
C PRO A 59 -10.73 1.08 16.06
N VAL A 60 -9.87 0.20 16.56
CA VAL A 60 -9.61 0.05 18.00
C VAL A 60 -8.34 0.83 18.32
N VAL A 61 -8.52 2.11 18.68
CA VAL A 61 -7.41 3.03 18.94
C VAL A 61 -6.85 2.81 20.34
N GLU A 62 -5.53 2.60 20.44
CA GLU A 62 -4.79 2.42 21.69
C GLU A 62 -3.40 3.08 21.60
N PRO A 63 -2.77 3.43 22.75
CA PRO A 63 -1.40 3.94 22.75
C PRO A 63 -0.44 2.87 22.22
N LEU A 64 0.18 3.12 21.07
CA LEU A 64 1.08 2.19 20.41
C LEU A 64 2.55 2.64 20.52
N PRO A 65 3.44 1.88 21.21
CA PRO A 65 4.85 2.16 21.22
C PRO A 65 5.46 2.01 19.82
N LEU A 66 5.92 3.13 19.24
CA LEU A 66 6.31 3.17 17.82
C LEU A 66 7.59 2.39 17.53
N ILE A 67 8.60 2.39 18.42
CA ILE A 67 9.87 1.69 18.16
C ILE A 67 9.63 0.19 18.00
N SER A 68 8.98 -0.46 18.96
CA SER A 68 8.70 -1.90 18.90
C SER A 68 7.78 -2.26 17.74
N PHE A 69 6.84 -1.39 17.41
CA PHE A 69 5.95 -1.55 16.27
C PHE A 69 6.76 -1.54 14.97
N LEU A 70 7.61 -0.52 14.74
CA LEU A 70 8.42 -0.40 13.52
C LEU A 70 9.45 -1.51 13.39
N GLU A 71 10.08 -1.95 14.47
CA GLU A 71 10.97 -3.12 14.44
C GLU A 71 10.22 -4.39 13.99
N SER A 72 8.94 -4.53 14.36
CA SER A 72 8.10 -5.64 13.86
C SER A 72 7.80 -5.57 12.37
N ILE A 73 7.73 -4.37 11.79
CA ILE A 73 7.59 -4.17 10.34
C ILE A 73 8.91 -4.43 9.63
N LYS A 74 10.00 -3.86 10.13
CA LYS A 74 11.37 -4.05 9.62
C LYS A 74 11.72 -5.53 9.50
N ALA A 75 11.36 -6.34 10.48
CA ALA A 75 11.61 -7.79 10.47
C ALA A 75 10.93 -8.53 9.29
N LEU A 76 9.91 -7.94 8.66
CA LEU A 76 9.27 -8.52 7.47
C LEU A 76 10.04 -8.24 6.17
N TYR A 77 10.99 -7.30 6.19
CA TYR A 77 11.72 -6.82 5.02
C TYR A 77 13.23 -6.77 5.32
N PRO A 78 13.87 -7.92 5.52
CA PRO A 78 15.29 -8.00 5.94
C PRO A 78 16.26 -7.48 4.88
N ASP A 79 15.85 -7.43 3.62
CA ASP A 79 16.68 -6.95 2.50
C ASP A 79 16.72 -5.42 2.38
N LEU A 80 15.89 -4.70 3.14
CA LEU A 80 15.91 -3.24 3.20
C LEU A 80 16.72 -2.74 4.37
N SER A 81 17.48 -1.69 4.14
CA SER A 81 18.14 -0.91 5.19
C SER A 81 17.10 -0.01 5.89
N TRP A 82 17.03 -0.05 7.22
CA TRP A 82 16.08 0.73 8.00
C TRP A 82 16.79 1.64 9.00
N HIS A 83 16.48 2.92 8.95
CA HIS A 83 16.93 3.95 9.87
C HIS A 83 15.74 4.45 10.68
N ILE A 84 15.66 4.09 11.96
CA ILE A 84 14.56 4.49 12.86
C ILE A 84 15.10 5.46 13.88
N SER A 85 14.72 6.74 13.74
CA SER A 85 15.17 7.86 14.58
C SER A 85 13.99 8.47 15.32
N LEU A 86 13.56 7.82 16.41
CA LEU A 86 12.44 8.22 17.24
C LEU A 86 12.86 8.42 18.71
N PRO A 87 12.18 9.29 19.48
CA PRO A 87 12.30 9.31 20.92
C PRO A 87 12.01 7.92 21.53
N GLN A 88 12.73 7.56 22.59
CA GLN A 88 12.63 6.22 23.18
C GLN A 88 11.20 5.88 23.68
N ASN A 89 10.45 6.88 24.08
CA ASN A 89 9.06 6.77 24.54
C ASN A 89 8.03 7.21 23.49
N ALA A 90 8.40 7.26 22.21
CA ALA A 90 7.50 7.66 21.13
C ALA A 90 6.29 6.73 21.05
N THR A 91 5.09 7.30 21.17
CA THR A 91 3.80 6.60 21.05
C THR A 91 2.92 7.30 20.03
N LEU A 92 2.01 6.53 19.43
CA LEU A 92 0.94 7.05 18.58
C LEU A 92 -0.38 6.39 19.00
N GLU A 93 -1.41 7.19 19.19
CA GLU A 93 -2.78 6.70 19.40
C GLU A 93 -3.32 6.17 18.07
N ALA A 94 -3.34 4.85 17.89
CA ALA A 94 -3.73 4.23 16.63
C ALA A 94 -4.20 2.78 16.80
N ASP A 95 -4.97 2.29 15.83
CA ASP A 95 -5.23 0.86 15.67
C ASP A 95 -3.99 0.18 15.09
N ARG A 96 -3.44 -0.77 15.85
CA ARG A 96 -2.22 -1.50 15.51
C ARG A 96 -2.30 -2.19 14.15
N ASN A 97 -3.45 -2.82 13.83
CA ASN A 97 -3.60 -3.59 12.60
C ASN A 97 -3.72 -2.69 11.38
N MET A 98 -4.50 -1.60 11.50
CA MET A 98 -4.62 -0.61 10.43
C MET A 98 -3.28 0.09 10.17
N LEU A 99 -2.58 0.51 11.24
CA LEU A 99 -1.27 1.14 11.08
C LEU A 99 -0.25 0.17 10.46
N ARG A 100 -0.28 -1.12 10.87
CA ARG A 100 0.55 -2.16 10.26
C ARG A 100 0.29 -2.29 8.75
N GLN A 101 -0.98 -2.31 8.35
CA GLN A 101 -1.35 -2.37 6.93
C GLN A 101 -0.86 -1.15 6.15
N VAL A 102 -0.92 0.04 6.75
CA VAL A 102 -0.38 1.28 6.16
C VAL A 102 1.13 1.16 5.92
N PHE A 103 1.90 0.79 6.96
CA PHE A 103 3.36 0.67 6.82
C PHE A 103 3.77 -0.43 5.84
N ILE A 104 3.08 -1.57 5.82
CA ILE A 104 3.30 -2.63 4.82
C ILE A 104 3.06 -2.08 3.41
N ASN A 105 2.01 -1.29 3.20
CA ASN A 105 1.71 -0.71 1.90
C ASN A 105 2.76 0.33 1.47
N LEU A 106 3.16 1.24 2.37
CA LEU A 106 4.22 2.21 2.09
C LEU A 106 5.55 1.52 1.75
N THR A 107 5.91 0.48 2.52
CA THR A 107 7.14 -0.30 2.27
C THR A 107 7.09 -1.04 0.94
N LYS A 108 5.96 -1.65 0.59
CA LYS A 108 5.79 -2.29 -0.73
C LYS A 108 5.92 -1.28 -1.87
N ASN A 109 5.32 -0.09 -1.73
CA ASN A 109 5.46 0.96 -2.72
C ASN A 109 6.93 1.42 -2.88
N ALA A 110 7.68 1.50 -1.78
CA ALA A 110 9.10 1.81 -1.81
C ALA A 110 9.90 0.72 -2.55
N ILE A 111 9.68 -0.57 -2.25
CA ILE A 111 10.32 -1.69 -2.93
C ILE A 111 10.02 -1.68 -4.44
N GLU A 112 8.76 -1.46 -4.82
CA GLU A 112 8.34 -1.36 -6.22
C GLU A 112 8.94 -0.15 -6.94
N ALA A 113 9.32 0.89 -6.18
CA ALA A 113 10.10 2.04 -6.67
C ALA A 113 11.63 1.81 -6.59
N HIS A 114 12.07 0.56 -6.37
CA HIS A 114 13.48 0.16 -6.26
C HIS A 114 14.23 0.81 -5.08
N ALA A 115 13.54 1.11 -3.99
CA ALA A 115 14.19 1.58 -2.77
C ALA A 115 15.01 0.46 -2.12
N THR A 116 16.16 0.84 -1.58
CA THR A 116 17.04 0.00 -0.76
C THR A 116 17.07 0.45 0.69
N ASP A 117 16.65 1.69 0.93
CA ASP A 117 16.71 2.33 2.23
C ASP A 117 15.38 2.97 2.61
N ILE A 118 15.01 2.79 3.88
CA ILE A 118 13.85 3.42 4.51
C ILE A 118 14.32 4.17 5.75
N ASP A 119 13.85 5.41 5.89
CA ASP A 119 14.08 6.24 7.07
C ASP A 119 12.73 6.57 7.74
N VAL A 120 12.65 6.32 9.04
CA VAL A 120 11.47 6.70 9.83
C VAL A 120 11.90 7.59 10.96
N ARG A 121 11.42 8.82 10.99
CA ARG A 121 11.74 9.79 12.03
C ARG A 121 10.54 10.60 12.48
N MET A 122 10.63 11.18 13.66
CA MET A 122 9.64 12.14 14.16
C MET A 122 10.17 13.55 13.99
N SER A 123 9.35 14.47 13.46
CA SER A 123 9.71 15.87 13.39
C SER A 123 9.83 16.47 14.79
N GLN A 124 10.75 17.44 14.96
CA GLN A 124 10.96 18.11 16.26
C GLN A 124 10.04 19.33 16.45
N ASN A 125 8.95 19.42 15.72
CA ASN A 125 8.01 20.53 15.81
C ASN A 125 7.10 20.41 17.05
N SER A 126 6.41 21.48 17.39
CA SER A 126 5.41 21.51 18.48
C SER A 126 4.29 20.47 18.33
N HIS A 127 4.08 19.97 17.13
CA HIS A 127 3.22 18.84 16.81
C HIS A 127 4.09 17.78 16.16
N PRO A 128 4.29 16.64 16.81
CA PRO A 128 5.15 15.60 16.28
C PRO A 128 4.49 14.93 15.05
N ILE A 129 5.17 15.02 13.92
CA ILE A 129 4.78 14.39 12.66
C ILE A 129 5.70 13.19 12.46
N LEU A 130 5.12 12.02 12.20
CA LEU A 130 5.89 10.83 11.83
C LEU A 130 6.17 10.86 10.33
N LEU A 131 7.43 10.83 9.95
CA LEU A 131 7.90 10.84 8.58
C LEU A 131 8.37 9.45 8.19
N PHE A 132 7.89 8.96 7.06
CA PHE A 132 8.34 7.72 6.42
C PHE A 132 8.94 8.08 5.06
N SER A 133 10.25 7.89 4.92
CA SER A 133 11.00 8.26 3.72
C SER A 133 11.65 7.05 3.08
N ASN A 134 11.82 7.10 1.75
CA ASN A 134 12.56 6.08 1.02
C ASN A 134 13.40 6.70 -0.11
N ASN A 135 14.46 6.00 -0.52
CA ASN A 135 15.39 6.42 -1.58
C ASN A 135 15.00 5.88 -2.96
N GLY A 136 13.80 5.33 -3.13
CA GLY A 136 13.30 4.84 -4.41
C GLY A 136 13.08 5.95 -5.43
N ALA A 137 12.62 5.59 -6.63
CA ALA A 137 12.33 6.55 -7.69
C ALA A 137 11.35 7.64 -7.19
N PRO A 138 11.61 8.93 -7.49
CA PRO A 138 10.75 10.02 -7.07
C PRO A 138 9.37 9.93 -7.72
N ILE A 139 8.36 10.45 -7.02
CA ILE A 139 7.00 10.57 -7.56
C ILE A 139 6.96 11.84 -8.42
N PRO A 140 6.61 11.74 -9.72
CA PRO A 140 6.49 12.92 -10.58
C PRO A 140 5.43 13.90 -10.04
N ALA A 141 5.68 15.23 -10.21
CA ALA A 141 4.83 16.26 -9.63
C ALA A 141 3.38 16.27 -10.16
N ASP A 142 3.18 15.86 -11.39
CA ASP A 142 1.87 15.66 -12.01
C ASP A 142 1.11 14.49 -11.41
N VAL A 143 1.82 13.42 -11.04
CA VAL A 143 1.28 12.20 -10.40
C VAL A 143 1.03 12.41 -8.90
N ALA A 144 1.85 13.24 -8.24
CA ALA A 144 1.83 13.44 -6.79
C ALA A 144 0.44 13.85 -6.23
N ARG A 145 -0.35 14.57 -7.01
CA ARG A 145 -1.70 15.03 -6.64
C ARG A 145 -2.75 13.90 -6.70
N GLU A 146 -2.47 12.86 -7.47
CA GLU A 146 -3.42 11.79 -7.79
C GLU A 146 -3.16 10.48 -7.04
N ILE A 147 -1.98 10.34 -6.39
CA ILE A 147 -1.57 9.08 -5.74
C ILE A 147 -2.53 8.57 -4.65
N PHE A 148 -3.35 9.47 -4.08
CA PHE A 148 -4.36 9.12 -3.08
C PHE A 148 -5.77 8.94 -3.67
N ILE A 149 -5.95 9.14 -4.98
CA ILE A 149 -7.23 8.88 -5.66
C ILE A 149 -7.40 7.36 -5.80
N PRO A 150 -8.54 6.79 -5.35
CA PRO A 150 -8.80 5.37 -5.52
C PRO A 150 -8.70 4.94 -7.00
N PHE A 151 -8.09 3.78 -7.23
CA PHE A 151 -7.87 3.18 -8.56
C PHE A 151 -6.85 3.91 -9.46
N PHE A 152 -6.29 5.01 -9.01
CA PHE A 152 -5.19 5.66 -9.72
C PHE A 152 -3.90 4.85 -9.55
N THR A 153 -3.26 4.49 -10.66
CA THR A 153 -1.99 3.77 -10.68
C THR A 153 -1.21 4.04 -11.95
N THR A 154 0.09 4.17 -11.82
CA THR A 154 1.04 4.23 -12.95
C THR A 154 1.65 2.85 -13.26
N LYS A 155 1.27 1.81 -12.51
CA LYS A 155 1.82 0.47 -12.59
C LYS A 155 0.89 -0.44 -13.38
N SER A 156 1.43 -1.26 -14.27
CA SER A 156 0.65 -2.20 -15.12
C SER A 156 -0.13 -3.25 -14.31
N SER A 157 0.37 -3.65 -13.14
CA SER A 157 -0.26 -4.65 -12.27
C SER A 157 -0.82 -4.08 -10.97
N GLY A 158 -0.76 -2.76 -10.79
CA GLY A 158 -1.22 -2.08 -9.58
C GLY A 158 -2.75 -1.93 -9.55
N THR A 159 -3.38 -2.14 -8.39
CA THR A 159 -4.81 -1.91 -8.19
C THR A 159 -5.16 -0.43 -7.96
N GLY A 160 -4.17 0.43 -7.68
CA GLY A 160 -4.34 1.84 -7.38
C GLY A 160 -5.10 2.13 -6.06
N ILE A 161 -5.17 1.16 -5.15
CA ILE A 161 -5.97 1.30 -3.92
C ILE A 161 -5.12 1.44 -2.67
N GLY A 162 -3.87 0.98 -2.72
CA GLY A 162 -3.03 0.91 -1.53
C GLY A 162 -2.97 2.24 -0.75
N LEU A 163 -2.59 3.34 -1.41
CA LEU A 163 -2.45 4.64 -0.75
C LEU A 163 -3.79 5.26 -0.34
N SER A 164 -4.83 5.14 -1.17
CA SER A 164 -6.18 5.62 -0.84
C SER A 164 -6.78 4.88 0.36
N LEU A 165 -6.60 3.55 0.42
CA LEU A 165 -7.02 2.73 1.56
C LEU A 165 -6.21 3.08 2.83
N SER A 166 -4.90 3.28 2.70
CA SER A 166 -4.05 3.70 3.81
C SER A 166 -4.51 5.04 4.39
N ARG A 167 -4.81 6.01 3.50
CA ARG A 167 -5.32 7.32 3.90
C ARG A 167 -6.66 7.21 4.63
N GLN A 168 -7.58 6.40 4.11
CA GLN A 168 -8.88 6.19 4.73
C GLN A 168 -8.78 5.53 6.12
N MET A 169 -7.95 4.49 6.27
CA MET A 169 -7.70 3.85 7.57
C MET A 169 -7.16 4.84 8.61
N LEU A 170 -6.27 5.73 8.21
CA LEU A 170 -5.69 6.73 9.10
C LEU A 170 -6.68 7.86 9.40
N MET A 171 -7.44 8.33 8.41
CA MET A 171 -8.48 9.34 8.62
C MET A 171 -9.55 8.90 9.63
N MET A 172 -9.93 7.62 9.65
CA MET A 172 -10.84 7.06 10.65
C MET A 172 -10.31 7.16 12.09
N GLN A 173 -9.02 7.44 12.25
CA GLN A 173 -8.32 7.57 13.54
C GLN A 173 -7.84 9.00 13.81
N ASN A 174 -8.35 9.99 13.05
CA ASN A 174 -7.91 11.38 13.09
C ASN A 174 -6.40 11.54 12.79
N ILE A 175 -5.86 10.71 11.89
CA ILE A 175 -4.48 10.81 11.41
C ILE A 175 -4.52 11.15 9.92
N GLU A 176 -3.84 12.22 9.54
CA GLU A 176 -3.64 12.59 8.15
C GLU A 176 -2.44 11.85 7.56
N LEU A 177 -2.58 11.34 6.34
CA LEU A 177 -1.50 10.81 5.51
C LEU A 177 -1.34 11.70 4.29
N GLY A 178 -0.14 12.20 4.08
CA GLY A 178 0.18 13.00 2.90
C GLY A 178 1.59 12.78 2.40
N LEU A 179 1.88 13.38 1.26
CA LEU A 179 3.23 13.45 0.70
C LEU A 179 3.87 14.77 1.16
N ALA A 180 5.05 14.71 1.74
CA ALA A 180 5.75 15.89 2.21
C ALA A 180 6.48 16.59 1.05
N ASP A 181 6.43 17.92 1.03
CA ASP A 181 7.16 18.74 0.05
C ASP A 181 8.67 18.81 0.35
N THR A 182 9.09 18.41 1.53
CA THR A 182 10.49 18.45 1.97
C THR A 182 11.21 17.14 1.66
N SER A 183 12.24 17.20 0.81
CA SER A 183 13.17 16.09 0.63
C SER A 183 14.12 16.00 1.84
N ILE A 184 14.16 14.84 2.47
CA ILE A 184 15.24 14.50 3.42
C ILE A 184 16.45 14.10 2.59
N SER A 185 17.63 14.59 2.94
CA SER A 185 18.88 14.30 2.20
C SER A 185 19.07 12.78 2.00
N GLY A 186 19.20 12.37 0.74
CA GLY A 186 19.32 10.96 0.36
C GLY A 186 18.00 10.21 0.16
N TYR A 187 16.84 10.84 0.43
CA TYR A 187 15.52 10.25 0.26
C TYR A 187 14.67 11.07 -0.72
N HIS A 188 14.09 10.41 -1.71
CA HIS A 188 13.34 11.07 -2.78
C HIS A 188 11.85 11.16 -2.53
N VAL A 189 11.31 10.28 -1.68
CA VAL A 189 9.88 10.23 -1.34
C VAL A 189 9.73 10.24 0.16
N THR A 190 8.92 11.15 0.69
CA THR A 190 8.61 11.23 2.10
C THR A 190 7.10 11.34 2.30
N PHE A 191 6.52 10.38 3.00
CA PHE A 191 5.16 10.46 3.49
C PHE A 191 5.16 10.97 4.93
N TYR A 192 4.14 11.77 5.27
CA TYR A 192 3.92 12.20 6.65
C TYR A 192 2.63 11.60 7.22
N LEU A 193 2.66 11.28 8.50
CA LEU A 193 1.50 10.91 9.30
C LEU A 193 1.39 11.93 10.44
N GLU A 194 0.30 12.68 10.45
CA GLU A 194 0.07 13.76 11.42
C GLU A 194 -1.24 13.55 12.16
N LYS A 195 -1.19 13.48 13.49
CA LYS A 195 -2.40 13.41 14.31
C LYS A 195 -3.10 14.76 14.26
N GLN A 196 -4.34 14.75 13.80
CA GLN A 196 -5.18 15.95 13.79
C GLN A 196 -5.67 16.26 15.21
N LYS A 197 -5.81 17.54 15.53
CA LYS A 197 -6.42 17.96 16.79
C LYS A 197 -7.94 17.77 16.72
N ASP A 198 -8.51 17.27 17.79
CA ASP A 198 -9.95 17.28 18.00
C ASP A 198 -10.48 18.73 18.14
#